data_5be3f978c48814d7afaf09e005cf667e
#
_entry.id   5be3f978c48814d7afaf09e005cf667e
#
_cell.length_a   1.000
_cell.length_b   1.000
_cell.length_c   1.000
_cell.angle_alpha   90.00
_cell.angle_beta   90.00
_cell.angle_gamma   90.00
#
_symmetry.space_group_name_H-M   'P 1'
#
loop_
_entity.id
_entity.type
_entity.pdbx_description
1 polymer ?
#
loop_
_entity_poly.entity_id
_entity_poly.type
_entity_poly.pdbx_seq_one_letter_code
_entity_poly.pdbx_strand_id
1 'polypeptide(L)'
;MATPRSVAFYTLGCKLNYAETSSISRLFENNGYSVHEFQDGADIFVINTCSVTDSADKKCRNIVRQALRTSPQAKVIVIGCYAQLKPEEITQIEGVDLVLGAAEKFRIVEFVESIGNATSKGMMMAGDVKEANQFVSSFSMGDRTRSFLKVQDGCDYKCSFCTIPMARGASRSDTIEQVIDNARYITAQGIKEIVLTGVNLGDFGNGTEVIEGVKPKKNKLFIDLIHQLDEIEDIERFRISSIEPNLLTNEIIEFVAQSKRFVPHFHIPLQSGNNKILSAMRRRYKRELYADRIKQIKHLMPHCCIGVDVIVGFPGETHEDFMETVHFIESLDVSYLHVFTYSERLNTPASEMEQAVPMHTRRLRNETLTELSEIKRKKFYENHQGESRSMLVEHGHSKDELTGYTDNYIKIAIPYDSSLINNVITVELGAFNQEGNLMGHILTNTSVI
;
A
#
# COMPACT_ATOMS: atom_id res chain seq x y z
N MET A 1 -24.32 26.25 22.99
CA MET A 1 -23.17 25.42 22.59
C MET A 1 -23.20 25.37 21.08
N ALA A 2 -22.09 25.69 20.40
CA ALA A 2 -22.01 25.51 18.95
C ALA A 2 -22.17 24.02 18.64
N THR A 3 -22.96 23.68 17.61
CA THR A 3 -23.14 22.31 17.16
C THR A 3 -21.74 21.74 16.81
N PRO A 4 -21.40 20.55 17.28
CA PRO A 4 -20.11 19.95 16.89
C PRO A 4 -20.04 19.89 15.36
N ARG A 5 -18.95 20.38 14.79
CA ARG A 5 -18.69 20.29 13.36
C ARG A 5 -18.41 18.84 13.01
N SER A 6 -18.93 18.38 11.88
CA SER A 6 -18.75 17.02 11.38
C SER A 6 -17.77 16.98 10.23
N VAL A 7 -17.02 15.87 10.13
CA VAL A 7 -16.08 15.60 9.04
C VAL A 7 -16.25 14.17 8.52
N ALA A 8 -16.15 14.00 7.21
CA ALA A 8 -16.15 12.69 6.57
C ALA A 8 -14.95 12.55 5.65
N PHE A 9 -14.45 11.33 5.52
CA PHE A 9 -13.22 11.04 4.79
C PHE A 9 -13.48 10.10 3.62
N TYR A 10 -12.75 10.32 2.51
CA TYR A 10 -12.67 9.37 1.43
C TYR A 10 -11.21 9.19 1.02
N THR A 11 -10.72 7.94 1.02
CA THR A 11 -9.34 7.63 0.68
C THR A 11 -9.24 6.89 -0.65
N LEU A 12 -8.56 7.51 -1.59
CA LEU A 12 -8.10 6.88 -2.83
C LEU A 12 -6.63 6.49 -2.69
N GLY A 13 -6.28 5.30 -3.16
CA GLY A 13 -4.88 4.91 -3.35
C GLY A 13 -4.36 3.82 -2.42
N CYS A 14 -3.16 4.05 -1.88
CA CYS A 14 -2.36 3.01 -1.25
C CYS A 14 -2.52 2.96 0.28
N LYS A 15 -1.88 1.95 0.90
CA LYS A 15 -1.85 1.77 2.36
C LYS A 15 -1.32 3.01 3.11
N LEU A 16 -0.36 3.75 2.50
CA LEU A 16 0.13 5.01 3.06
C LEU A 16 -0.98 6.07 3.18
N ASN A 17 -1.79 6.24 2.13
CA ASN A 17 -2.90 7.18 2.16
C ASN A 17 -3.92 6.79 3.23
N TYR A 18 -4.21 5.49 3.40
CA TYR A 18 -5.10 5.01 4.47
C TYR A 18 -4.54 5.30 5.87
N ALA A 19 -3.26 5.02 6.11
CA ALA A 19 -2.61 5.36 7.38
C ALA A 19 -2.67 6.87 7.67
N GLU A 20 -2.39 7.69 6.66
CA GLU A 20 -2.43 9.15 6.77
C GLU A 20 -3.85 9.68 7.01
N THR A 21 -4.85 9.19 6.28
CA THR A 21 -6.26 9.58 6.49
C THR A 21 -6.72 9.26 7.90
N SER A 22 -6.42 8.06 8.40
CA SER A 22 -6.80 7.64 9.75
C SER A 22 -6.13 8.52 10.82
N SER A 23 -4.87 8.92 10.62
CA SER A 23 -4.19 9.87 11.53
C SER A 23 -4.78 11.27 11.45
N ILE A 24 -5.15 11.74 10.26
CA ILE A 24 -5.82 13.04 10.08
C ILE A 24 -7.22 13.01 10.70
N SER A 25 -7.95 11.89 10.60
CA SER A 25 -9.25 11.72 11.28
C SER A 25 -9.12 11.94 12.79
N ARG A 26 -8.13 11.30 13.42
CA ARG A 26 -7.87 11.51 14.85
C ARG A 26 -7.45 12.95 15.19
N LEU A 27 -6.77 13.67 14.27
CA LEU A 27 -6.52 15.10 14.50
C LEU A 27 -7.82 15.91 14.56
N PHE A 28 -8.80 15.63 13.71
CA PHE A 28 -10.11 16.27 13.77
C PHE A 28 -10.85 15.92 15.05
N GLU A 29 -10.90 14.63 15.44
CA GLU A 29 -11.53 14.18 16.69
C GLU A 29 -10.94 14.89 17.92
N ASN A 30 -9.60 14.97 18.00
CA ASN A 30 -8.88 15.65 19.08
C ASN A 30 -9.18 17.17 19.13
N ASN A 31 -9.64 17.76 18.02
CA ASN A 31 -10.07 19.16 17.94
C ASN A 31 -11.60 19.32 18.01
N GLY A 32 -12.33 18.30 18.47
CA GLY A 32 -13.76 18.37 18.78
C GLY A 32 -14.69 18.23 17.58
N TYR A 33 -14.21 17.66 16.47
CA TYR A 33 -15.06 17.30 15.33
C TYR A 33 -15.63 15.88 15.51
N SER A 34 -16.87 15.66 15.07
CA SER A 34 -17.43 14.30 14.94
C SER A 34 -17.11 13.71 13.57
N VAL A 35 -16.60 12.49 13.55
CA VAL A 35 -16.33 11.76 12.30
C VAL A 35 -17.57 10.99 11.88
N HIS A 36 -17.99 11.17 10.63
CA HIS A 36 -19.14 10.52 10.03
C HIS A 36 -18.74 9.63 8.86
N GLU A 37 -19.59 8.66 8.53
CA GLU A 37 -19.45 7.92 7.29
C GLU A 37 -19.71 8.85 6.09
N PHE A 38 -18.98 8.60 4.99
CA PHE A 38 -19.02 9.48 3.82
C PHE A 38 -20.42 9.64 3.22
N GLN A 39 -21.25 8.58 3.26
CA GLN A 39 -22.62 8.57 2.75
C GLN A 39 -23.63 9.28 3.66
N ASP A 40 -23.31 9.47 4.93
CA ASP A 40 -24.22 10.08 5.90
C ASP A 40 -24.16 11.61 5.86
N GLY A 41 -23.19 12.16 5.14
CA GLY A 41 -22.96 13.60 5.02
C GLY A 41 -22.17 14.18 6.19
N ALA A 42 -21.58 15.34 5.94
CA ALA A 42 -20.79 16.08 6.91
C ALA A 42 -20.69 17.56 6.51
N ASP A 43 -20.22 18.40 7.44
CA ASP A 43 -19.90 19.81 7.16
C ASP A 43 -18.62 19.95 6.35
N ILE A 44 -17.70 18.95 6.47
CA ILE A 44 -16.40 18.93 5.81
C ILE A 44 -16.17 17.55 5.20
N PHE A 45 -15.75 17.52 3.96
CA PHE A 45 -15.23 16.30 3.31
C PHE A 45 -13.75 16.43 3.05
N VAL A 46 -12.97 15.44 3.49
CA VAL A 46 -11.55 15.33 3.22
C VAL A 46 -11.31 14.17 2.25
N ILE A 47 -10.83 14.48 1.05
CA ILE A 47 -10.56 13.50 -0.01
C ILE A 47 -9.06 13.32 -0.14
N ASN A 48 -8.53 12.19 0.32
CA ASN A 48 -7.11 11.84 0.17
C ASN A 48 -6.89 11.12 -1.17
N THR A 49 -6.09 11.72 -2.02
CA THR A 49 -5.99 11.35 -3.44
C THR A 49 -4.71 10.60 -3.79
N CYS A 50 -4.82 9.78 -4.83
CA CYS A 50 -3.70 9.12 -5.48
C CYS A 50 -3.51 9.67 -6.90
N SER A 51 -2.30 9.66 -7.42
CA SER A 51 -1.97 10.11 -8.77
C SER A 51 -1.07 9.11 -9.52
N VAL A 52 -1.28 7.81 -9.29
CA VAL A 52 -0.50 6.77 -9.99
C VAL A 52 -1.07 6.52 -11.40
N THR A 53 -2.36 6.76 -11.64
CA THR A 53 -3.04 6.55 -12.92
C THR A 53 -4.03 7.67 -13.25
N ASP A 54 -4.30 7.93 -14.55
CA ASP A 54 -5.35 8.88 -14.99
C ASP A 54 -6.75 8.50 -14.48
N SER A 55 -6.99 7.23 -14.24
CA SER A 55 -8.22 6.77 -13.60
C SER A 55 -8.40 7.31 -12.19
N ALA A 56 -7.31 7.54 -11.45
CA ALA A 56 -7.37 8.12 -10.10
C ALA A 56 -7.81 9.59 -10.15
N ASP A 57 -7.33 10.36 -11.13
CA ASP A 57 -7.71 11.76 -11.33
C ASP A 57 -9.21 11.90 -11.66
N LYS A 58 -9.75 11.00 -12.52
CA LYS A 58 -11.20 10.94 -12.83
C LYS A 58 -12.03 10.56 -11.60
N LYS A 59 -11.55 9.61 -10.80
CA LYS A 59 -12.23 9.19 -9.57
C LYS A 59 -12.32 10.35 -8.57
N CYS A 60 -11.27 11.15 -8.40
CA CYS A 60 -11.28 12.32 -7.53
C CYS A 60 -12.46 13.25 -7.86
N ARG A 61 -12.64 13.64 -9.14
CA ARG A 61 -13.75 14.50 -9.59
C ARG A 61 -15.13 13.90 -9.26
N ASN A 62 -15.28 12.59 -9.41
CA ASN A 62 -16.54 11.91 -9.09
C ASN A 62 -16.84 11.93 -7.60
N ILE A 63 -15.83 11.73 -6.75
CA ILE A 63 -15.99 11.77 -5.29
C ILE A 63 -16.34 13.18 -4.80
N VAL A 64 -15.73 14.24 -5.34
CA VAL A 64 -16.11 15.63 -5.06
C VAL A 64 -17.60 15.86 -5.36
N ARG A 65 -18.07 15.44 -6.55
CA ARG A 65 -19.49 15.56 -6.91
C ARG A 65 -20.40 14.74 -5.99
N GLN A 66 -19.97 13.56 -5.55
CA GLN A 66 -20.73 12.74 -4.60
C GLN A 66 -20.83 13.42 -3.25
N ALA A 67 -19.76 13.97 -2.71
CA ALA A 67 -19.74 14.72 -1.46
C ALA A 67 -20.75 15.88 -1.49
N LEU A 68 -20.76 16.69 -2.57
CA LEU A 68 -21.66 17.83 -2.72
C LEU A 68 -23.12 17.45 -3.01
N ARG A 69 -23.38 16.25 -3.54
CA ARG A 69 -24.75 15.72 -3.62
C ARG A 69 -25.30 15.35 -2.25
N THR A 70 -24.44 14.78 -1.39
CA THR A 70 -24.82 14.39 -0.03
C THR A 70 -25.00 15.61 0.86
N SER A 71 -24.08 16.57 0.79
CA SER A 71 -24.11 17.81 1.59
C SER A 71 -23.74 19.02 0.72
N PRO A 72 -24.72 19.71 0.10
CA PRO A 72 -24.47 20.80 -0.87
C PRO A 72 -23.72 22.01 -0.33
N GLN A 73 -23.71 22.22 0.98
CA GLN A 73 -23.04 23.34 1.64
C GLN A 73 -21.74 22.93 2.34
N ALA A 74 -21.35 21.66 2.22
CA ALA A 74 -20.13 21.15 2.84
C ALA A 74 -18.89 21.77 2.19
N LYS A 75 -17.82 21.89 2.98
CA LYS A 75 -16.49 22.24 2.50
C LYS A 75 -15.80 20.97 2.00
N VAL A 76 -15.18 21.04 0.82
CA VAL A 76 -14.43 19.93 0.24
C VAL A 76 -12.94 20.26 0.21
N ILE A 77 -12.16 19.45 0.89
CA ILE A 77 -10.71 19.57 1.01
C ILE A 77 -10.05 18.38 0.31
N VAL A 78 -9.13 18.66 -0.60
CA VAL A 78 -8.41 17.63 -1.34
C VAL A 78 -6.95 17.61 -0.89
N ILE A 79 -6.46 16.42 -0.51
CA ILE A 79 -5.09 16.16 -0.07
C ILE A 79 -4.49 14.99 -0.85
N GLY A 80 -3.23 14.69 -0.62
CA GLY A 80 -2.56 13.49 -1.16
C GLY A 80 -1.72 13.75 -2.40
N CYS A 81 -1.33 12.66 -3.10
CA CYS A 81 -0.36 12.76 -4.20
C CYS A 81 -0.85 13.59 -5.39
N TYR A 82 -2.14 13.52 -5.74
CA TYR A 82 -2.70 14.34 -6.81
C TYR A 82 -2.74 15.82 -6.42
N ALA A 83 -3.09 16.10 -5.16
CA ALA A 83 -3.08 17.46 -4.62
C ALA A 83 -1.69 18.12 -4.68
N GLN A 84 -0.62 17.37 -4.49
CA GLN A 84 0.74 17.87 -4.61
C GLN A 84 1.19 18.04 -6.07
N LEU A 85 0.80 17.11 -6.97
CA LEU A 85 1.31 17.10 -8.35
C LEU A 85 0.59 18.05 -9.28
N LYS A 86 -0.70 18.29 -9.05
CA LYS A 86 -1.57 19.09 -9.91
C LYS A 86 -2.56 19.94 -9.10
N PRO A 87 -2.09 20.75 -8.16
CA PRO A 87 -2.98 21.50 -7.28
C PRO A 87 -3.86 22.49 -8.05
N GLU A 88 -3.33 23.15 -9.11
CA GLU A 88 -4.09 24.09 -9.94
C GLU A 88 -5.24 23.38 -10.68
N GLU A 89 -5.04 22.15 -11.16
CA GLU A 89 -6.09 21.38 -11.83
C GLU A 89 -7.23 21.04 -10.86
N ILE A 90 -6.89 20.73 -9.60
CA ILE A 90 -7.88 20.40 -8.57
C ILE A 90 -8.66 21.64 -8.13
N THR A 91 -8.03 22.82 -8.02
CA THR A 91 -8.75 24.05 -7.66
C THR A 91 -9.81 24.47 -8.70
N GLN A 92 -9.68 23.99 -9.94
CA GLN A 92 -10.69 24.19 -11.00
C GLN A 92 -11.85 23.20 -10.94
N ILE A 93 -11.81 22.21 -10.05
CA ILE A 93 -12.94 21.30 -9.84
C ILE A 93 -14.01 22.05 -9.05
N GLU A 94 -15.19 22.21 -9.66
CA GLU A 94 -16.31 22.89 -9.02
C GLU A 94 -16.64 22.24 -7.67
N GLY A 95 -16.64 23.06 -6.62
CA GLY A 95 -16.95 22.66 -5.26
C GLY A 95 -15.75 22.26 -4.41
N VAL A 96 -14.53 22.32 -4.91
CA VAL A 96 -13.33 22.22 -4.07
C VAL A 96 -13.05 23.57 -3.42
N ASP A 97 -12.94 23.58 -2.10
CA ASP A 97 -12.66 24.78 -1.30
C ASP A 97 -11.17 24.92 -1.02
N LEU A 98 -10.48 23.81 -0.70
CA LEU A 98 -9.08 23.83 -0.29
C LEU A 98 -8.30 22.64 -0.87
N VAL A 99 -7.08 22.91 -1.34
CA VAL A 99 -6.11 21.90 -1.76
C VAL A 99 -4.87 22.00 -0.91
N LEU A 100 -4.45 20.91 -0.26
CA LEU A 100 -3.26 20.86 0.59
C LEU A 100 -2.21 19.91 0.03
N GLY A 101 -0.98 20.38 -0.03
CA GLY A 101 0.18 19.61 -0.47
C GLY A 101 0.71 18.63 0.58
N ALA A 102 1.86 18.03 0.27
CA ALA A 102 2.47 16.99 1.08
C ALA A 102 2.98 17.51 2.44
N ALA A 103 3.46 18.75 2.49
CA ALA A 103 3.95 19.40 3.70
C ALA A 103 2.80 19.88 4.59
N GLU A 104 1.70 20.34 4.00
CA GLU A 104 0.62 21.05 4.67
C GLU A 104 -0.49 20.12 5.20
N LYS A 105 -0.69 18.96 4.61
CA LYS A 105 -1.86 18.08 4.88
C LYS A 105 -2.04 17.68 6.35
N PHE A 106 -0.97 17.62 7.15
CA PHE A 106 -1.08 17.31 8.59
C PHE A 106 -1.40 18.53 9.47
N ARG A 107 -1.43 19.71 8.87
CA ARG A 107 -1.90 20.96 9.50
C ARG A 107 -3.32 21.32 9.06
N ILE A 108 -4.05 20.37 8.49
CA ILE A 108 -5.37 20.56 7.87
C ILE A 108 -6.37 21.25 8.82
N VAL A 109 -6.39 20.92 10.12
CA VAL A 109 -7.31 21.51 11.10
C VAL A 109 -7.04 23.01 11.23
N GLU A 110 -5.76 23.44 11.31
CA GLU A 110 -5.39 24.85 11.36
C GLU A 110 -5.91 25.62 10.14
N PHE A 111 -5.77 25.04 8.94
CA PHE A 111 -6.27 25.66 7.72
C PHE A 111 -7.79 25.71 7.67
N VAL A 112 -8.48 24.65 8.11
CA VAL A 112 -9.94 24.61 8.18
C VAL A 112 -10.48 25.70 9.12
N GLU A 113 -9.87 25.87 10.28
CA GLU A 113 -10.26 26.89 11.24
C GLU A 113 -9.97 28.30 10.74
N SER A 114 -8.84 28.52 10.05
CA SER A 114 -8.46 29.81 9.49
C SER A 114 -9.39 30.28 8.37
N ILE A 115 -9.92 29.35 7.58
CA ILE A 115 -10.87 29.66 6.49
C ILE A 115 -12.25 30.03 7.07
N GLY A 116 -12.61 29.53 8.27
CA GLY A 116 -13.86 29.83 8.95
C GLY A 116 -15.08 29.64 8.05
N ASN A 117 -16.05 30.56 8.11
CA ASN A 117 -17.25 30.58 7.26
C ASN A 117 -17.09 31.41 5.96
N ALA A 118 -15.86 31.84 5.65
CA ALA A 118 -15.58 32.55 4.40
C ALA A 118 -15.84 31.66 3.19
N THR A 119 -16.41 32.23 2.14
CA THR A 119 -16.56 31.57 0.83
C THR A 119 -15.19 31.50 0.14
N SER A 120 -14.34 30.58 0.60
CA SER A 120 -13.02 30.33 0.01
C SER A 120 -13.14 29.23 -1.03
N LYS A 121 -13.50 29.57 -2.27
CA LYS A 121 -13.47 28.61 -3.37
C LYS A 121 -12.06 28.55 -3.98
N GLY A 122 -11.52 27.31 -4.11
CA GLY A 122 -10.28 27.08 -4.86
C GLY A 122 -9.00 27.60 -4.17
N MET A 123 -8.94 27.65 -2.84
CA MET A 123 -7.71 27.95 -2.13
C MET A 123 -6.68 26.83 -2.30
N MET A 124 -5.42 27.19 -2.48
CA MET A 124 -4.33 26.27 -2.65
C MET A 124 -3.21 26.58 -1.65
N MET A 125 -2.83 25.55 -0.88
CA MET A 125 -1.66 25.51 0.00
C MET A 125 -0.86 24.25 -0.33
N ALA A 126 -0.14 24.30 -1.45
CA ALA A 126 0.73 23.24 -1.91
C ALA A 126 2.08 23.86 -2.28
N GLY A 127 2.97 23.89 -1.29
CA GLY A 127 4.31 24.43 -1.43
C GLY A 127 5.28 23.46 -2.16
N ASP A 128 6.56 23.82 -2.19
CA ASP A 128 7.60 22.95 -2.76
C ASP A 128 7.63 21.61 -1.96
N VAL A 129 7.58 20.49 -2.66
CA VAL A 129 7.64 19.15 -2.04
C VAL A 129 8.91 18.95 -1.19
N LYS A 130 9.96 19.73 -1.40
CA LYS A 130 11.18 19.74 -0.57
C LYS A 130 10.91 20.19 0.88
N GLU A 131 9.84 20.94 1.11
CA GLU A 131 9.41 21.34 2.45
C GLU A 131 8.80 20.17 3.23
N ALA A 132 8.35 19.10 2.54
CA ALA A 132 7.93 17.86 3.17
C ALA A 132 9.13 17.02 3.64
N ASN A 133 10.01 17.60 4.45
CA ASN A 133 11.26 17.01 4.91
C ASN A 133 11.15 16.33 6.29
N GLN A 134 10.06 16.54 7.01
CA GLN A 134 9.80 15.87 8.29
C GLN A 134 8.99 14.60 8.07
N PHE A 135 9.32 13.55 8.82
CA PHE A 135 8.48 12.36 8.88
C PHE A 135 7.32 12.59 9.85
N VAL A 136 6.12 12.29 9.42
CA VAL A 136 4.93 12.31 10.30
C VAL A 136 4.45 10.89 10.46
N SER A 137 4.56 10.36 11.68
CA SER A 137 4.06 9.03 12.07
C SER A 137 2.57 8.91 11.76
N SER A 138 2.18 7.82 11.12
CA SER A 138 0.80 7.58 10.75
C SER A 138 0.48 6.10 10.80
N PHE A 139 -0.72 5.77 11.30
CA PHE A 139 -1.23 4.40 11.30
C PHE A 139 -2.75 4.37 11.20
N SER A 140 -3.29 3.31 10.58
CA SER A 140 -4.73 3.14 10.47
C SER A 140 -5.32 2.44 11.69
N MET A 141 -6.51 2.87 12.11
CA MET A 141 -7.25 2.33 13.25
C MET A 141 -8.76 2.41 12.99
N GLY A 142 -9.50 1.40 13.41
CA GLY A 142 -10.96 1.43 13.50
C GLY A 142 -11.73 1.08 12.23
N ASP A 143 -11.14 1.25 11.08
CA ASP A 143 -11.78 1.02 9.77
C ASP A 143 -11.45 -0.37 9.16
N ARG A 144 -10.51 -1.11 9.75
CA ARG A 144 -10.03 -2.40 9.24
C ARG A 144 -9.56 -3.30 10.38
N THR A 145 -9.55 -4.60 10.10
CA THR A 145 -9.03 -5.63 11.01
C THR A 145 -7.51 -5.55 11.17
N ARG A 146 -6.80 -5.11 10.12
CA ARG A 146 -5.33 -4.92 10.12
C ARG A 146 -4.99 -3.44 10.20
N SER A 147 -3.95 -3.08 10.94
CA SER A 147 -3.40 -1.72 10.94
C SER A 147 -2.28 -1.56 9.93
N PHE A 148 -2.30 -0.47 9.17
CA PHE A 148 -1.20 -0.04 8.32
C PHE A 148 -0.33 0.95 9.09
N LEU A 149 0.89 0.56 9.44
CA LEU A 149 1.86 1.40 10.16
C LEU A 149 2.86 1.97 9.17
N LYS A 150 2.82 3.28 8.97
CA LYS A 150 3.78 3.99 8.12
C LYS A 150 5.11 4.13 8.85
N VAL A 151 6.18 3.54 8.30
CA VAL A 151 7.54 3.58 8.87
C VAL A 151 8.52 4.34 7.97
N GLN A 152 8.20 4.48 6.67
CA GLN A 152 9.02 5.16 5.68
C GLN A 152 8.13 5.93 4.70
N ASP A 153 8.58 7.07 4.19
CA ASP A 153 7.87 7.91 3.20
C ASP A 153 8.85 8.57 2.24
N GLY A 154 8.36 8.96 1.04
CA GLY A 154 9.20 9.53 -0.01
C GLY A 154 10.14 8.50 -0.65
N CYS A 155 10.91 8.92 -1.66
CA CYS A 155 11.83 8.03 -2.38
C CYS A 155 12.89 8.82 -3.13
N ASP A 156 14.17 8.40 -3.02
CA ASP A 156 15.29 9.02 -3.73
C ASP A 156 15.62 8.32 -5.06
N TYR A 157 14.90 7.24 -5.41
CA TYR A 157 15.03 6.59 -6.70
C TYR A 157 14.52 7.49 -7.81
N LYS A 158 15.27 7.53 -8.91
CA LYS A 158 14.95 8.34 -10.10
C LYS A 158 14.39 7.45 -11.22
N CYS A 159 13.46 6.56 -10.88
CA CYS A 159 12.78 5.74 -11.88
C CYS A 159 12.13 6.62 -12.93
N SER A 160 12.34 6.32 -14.22
CA SER A 160 11.97 7.22 -15.32
C SER A 160 10.47 7.46 -15.48
N PHE A 161 9.63 6.60 -14.91
CA PHE A 161 8.16 6.67 -14.99
C PHE A 161 7.48 7.18 -13.70
N CYS A 162 8.25 7.36 -12.63
CA CYS A 162 7.69 7.48 -11.29
C CYS A 162 7.54 8.95 -10.86
N THR A 163 6.35 9.30 -10.35
CA THR A 163 6.02 10.63 -9.82
C THR A 163 6.18 10.74 -8.30
N ILE A 164 6.50 9.66 -7.61
CA ILE A 164 6.55 9.65 -6.14
C ILE A 164 7.53 10.67 -5.55
N PRO A 165 8.76 10.86 -6.07
CA PRO A 165 9.64 11.90 -5.55
C PRO A 165 9.05 13.31 -5.65
N MET A 166 8.26 13.58 -6.70
CA MET A 166 7.57 14.86 -6.89
C MET A 166 6.32 15.00 -6.02
N ALA A 167 5.69 13.88 -5.64
CA ALA A 167 4.46 13.87 -4.86
C ALA A 167 4.68 13.79 -3.35
N ARG A 168 5.78 13.14 -2.91
CA ARG A 168 6.06 12.82 -1.51
C ARG A 168 7.41 13.30 -1.01
N GLY A 169 8.27 13.80 -1.91
CA GLY A 169 9.61 14.29 -1.58
C GLY A 169 10.65 13.18 -1.39
N ALA A 170 11.76 13.55 -0.78
CA ALA A 170 12.89 12.68 -0.48
C ALA A 170 12.53 11.57 0.51
N SER A 171 13.31 10.50 0.47
CA SER A 171 13.18 9.38 1.42
C SER A 171 13.43 9.83 2.84
N ARG A 172 12.53 9.48 3.74
CA ARG A 172 12.61 9.73 5.18
C ARG A 172 11.90 8.64 5.96
N SER A 173 12.38 8.39 7.16
CA SER A 173 11.89 7.32 8.01
C SER A 173 11.57 7.85 9.41
N ASP A 174 10.73 7.12 10.13
CA ASP A 174 10.55 7.32 11.56
C ASP A 174 11.78 6.79 12.33
N THR A 175 11.85 7.08 13.61
CA THR A 175 12.82 6.41 14.49
C THR A 175 12.29 5.03 14.87
N ILE A 176 13.19 4.09 15.17
CA ILE A 176 12.77 2.75 15.62
C ILE A 176 11.95 2.84 16.90
N GLU A 177 12.37 3.69 17.83
CA GLU A 177 11.71 3.91 19.10
C GLU A 177 10.24 4.33 18.89
N GLN A 178 10.00 5.31 18.01
CA GLN A 178 8.65 5.79 17.72
C GLN A 178 7.81 4.73 16.99
N VAL A 179 8.41 3.94 16.10
CA VAL A 179 7.71 2.83 15.42
C VAL A 179 7.30 1.77 16.44
N ILE A 180 8.16 1.42 17.38
CA ILE A 180 7.87 0.46 18.47
C ILE A 180 6.73 0.97 19.36
N ASP A 181 6.78 2.25 19.77
CA ASP A 181 5.72 2.84 20.60
C ASP A 181 4.35 2.83 19.86
N ASN A 182 4.34 3.18 18.58
CA ASN A 182 3.13 3.09 17.75
C ASN A 182 2.64 1.65 17.62
N ALA A 183 3.54 0.67 17.41
CA ALA A 183 3.17 -0.73 17.30
C ALA A 183 2.55 -1.26 18.62
N ARG A 184 3.14 -0.93 19.76
CA ARG A 184 2.57 -1.26 21.09
C ARG A 184 1.21 -0.60 21.31
N TYR A 185 1.06 0.67 20.94
CA TYR A 185 -0.23 1.36 21.03
C TYR A 185 -1.29 0.67 20.18
N ILE A 186 -0.98 0.32 18.93
CA ILE A 186 -1.88 -0.37 18.01
C ILE A 186 -2.30 -1.73 18.60
N THR A 187 -1.34 -2.48 19.12
CA THR A 187 -1.56 -3.80 19.72
C THR A 187 -2.47 -3.71 20.96
N ALA A 188 -2.25 -2.71 21.81
CA ALA A 188 -3.09 -2.45 23.00
C ALA A 188 -4.55 -2.14 22.65
N GLN A 189 -4.86 -1.74 21.40
CA GLN A 189 -6.22 -1.58 20.90
C GLN A 189 -6.83 -2.90 20.36
N GLY A 190 -6.16 -4.02 20.52
CA GLY A 190 -6.64 -5.34 20.13
C GLY A 190 -6.39 -5.73 18.69
N ILE A 191 -5.63 -4.94 17.92
CA ILE A 191 -5.23 -5.28 16.54
C ILE A 191 -4.27 -6.48 16.56
N LYS A 192 -4.52 -7.45 15.67
CA LYS A 192 -3.78 -8.72 15.60
C LYS A 192 -2.69 -8.72 14.51
N GLU A 193 -2.84 -7.93 13.45
CA GLU A 193 -1.86 -7.85 12.37
C GLU A 193 -1.49 -6.39 12.06
N ILE A 194 -0.18 -6.07 12.08
CA ILE A 194 0.36 -4.79 11.65
C ILE A 194 1.07 -4.98 10.31
N VAL A 195 0.66 -4.21 9.30
CA VAL A 195 1.31 -4.17 7.99
C VAL A 195 2.26 -2.99 7.95
N LEU A 196 3.57 -3.25 7.96
CA LEU A 196 4.58 -2.21 7.79
C LEU A 196 4.44 -1.60 6.40
N THR A 197 4.35 -0.28 6.35
CA THR A 197 3.98 0.44 5.14
C THR A 197 4.97 1.56 4.85
N GLY A 198 5.41 1.64 3.61
CA GLY A 198 6.34 2.64 3.10
C GLY A 198 6.26 2.73 1.58
N VAL A 199 6.92 3.72 1.01
CA VAL A 199 7.16 3.81 -0.44
C VAL A 199 8.22 2.79 -0.85
N ASN A 200 9.26 2.67 -0.04
CA ASN A 200 10.37 1.74 -0.22
C ASN A 200 10.89 1.34 1.17
N LEU A 201 10.34 0.27 1.73
CA LEU A 201 10.66 -0.15 3.11
C LEU A 201 12.15 -0.42 3.34
N GLY A 202 12.83 -1.01 2.35
CA GLY A 202 14.25 -1.30 2.44
C GLY A 202 15.13 -0.04 2.57
N ASP A 203 14.60 1.13 2.25
CA ASP A 203 15.30 2.42 2.40
C ASP A 203 15.11 3.05 3.79
N PHE A 204 14.48 2.37 4.72
CA PHE A 204 14.39 2.79 6.11
C PHE A 204 15.80 3.08 6.67
N GLY A 205 15.97 4.25 7.30
CA GLY A 205 17.26 4.70 7.83
C GLY A 205 18.30 5.04 6.76
N ASN A 206 17.87 5.36 5.51
CA ASN A 206 18.71 5.56 4.33
C ASN A 206 19.45 4.28 3.90
N GLY A 207 18.75 3.14 3.95
CA GLY A 207 19.28 1.82 3.66
C GLY A 207 19.90 1.69 2.27
N THR A 208 19.35 2.37 1.25
CA THR A 208 19.88 2.37 -0.11
C THR A 208 21.36 2.81 -0.16
N GLU A 209 21.69 3.93 0.46
CA GLU A 209 23.06 4.48 0.44
C GLU A 209 24.06 3.55 1.15
N VAL A 210 23.61 2.85 2.19
CA VAL A 210 24.43 1.90 2.96
C VAL A 210 24.63 0.59 2.23
N ILE A 211 23.54 0.01 1.69
CA ILE A 211 23.57 -1.30 1.00
C ILE A 211 24.34 -1.18 -0.31
N GLU A 212 24.25 -0.07 -1.03
CA GLU A 212 25.01 0.21 -2.24
C GLU A 212 26.48 0.63 -1.97
N GLY A 213 26.86 0.74 -0.67
CA GLY A 213 28.24 1.10 -0.29
C GLY A 213 28.60 2.57 -0.54
N VAL A 214 27.63 3.44 -0.74
CA VAL A 214 27.83 4.89 -1.00
C VAL A 214 28.19 5.62 0.30
N LYS A 215 27.57 5.23 1.42
CA LYS A 215 27.81 5.81 2.73
C LYS A 215 27.98 4.72 3.81
N PRO A 216 28.77 4.98 4.85
CA PRO A 216 28.85 4.08 6.00
C PRO A 216 27.52 4.03 6.75
N LYS A 217 27.23 2.90 7.42
CA LYS A 217 26.06 2.75 8.29
C LYS A 217 26.13 3.77 9.44
N LYS A 218 25.31 4.79 9.39
CA LYS A 218 25.17 5.80 10.47
C LYS A 218 23.88 5.64 11.26
N ASN A 219 22.83 5.15 10.60
CA ASN A 219 21.50 4.97 11.16
C ASN A 219 21.17 3.49 11.29
N LYS A 220 20.20 3.18 12.13
CA LYS A 220 19.59 1.86 12.18
C LYS A 220 18.81 1.64 10.89
N LEU A 221 18.94 0.47 10.27
CA LEU A 221 18.33 0.10 9.00
C LEU A 221 17.04 -0.70 9.22
N PHE A 222 16.38 -1.04 8.13
CA PHE A 222 15.14 -1.84 8.15
C PHE A 222 15.30 -3.17 8.88
N ILE A 223 16.44 -3.83 8.74
CA ILE A 223 16.74 -5.08 9.47
C ILE A 223 16.77 -4.85 10.99
N ASP A 224 17.38 -3.74 11.45
CA ASP A 224 17.42 -3.40 12.87
C ASP A 224 16.01 -3.10 13.43
N LEU A 225 15.12 -2.52 12.59
CA LEU A 225 13.73 -2.28 12.94
C LEU A 225 12.95 -3.59 13.11
N ILE A 226 13.04 -4.51 12.14
CA ILE A 226 12.24 -5.74 12.19
C ILE A 226 12.67 -6.66 13.32
N HIS A 227 13.95 -6.68 13.70
CA HIS A 227 14.41 -7.37 14.88
C HIS A 227 13.73 -6.85 16.16
N GLN A 228 13.65 -5.53 16.33
CA GLN A 228 13.02 -4.96 17.53
C GLN A 228 11.50 -5.11 17.54
N LEU A 229 10.85 -5.10 16.38
CA LEU A 229 9.42 -5.37 16.26
C LEU A 229 9.09 -6.82 16.62
N ASP A 230 9.93 -7.79 16.28
CA ASP A 230 9.72 -9.21 16.59
C ASP A 230 9.73 -9.51 18.11
N GLU A 231 10.30 -8.62 18.91
CA GLU A 231 10.31 -8.70 20.39
C GLU A 231 9.00 -8.25 21.05
N ILE A 232 8.04 -7.69 20.28
CA ILE A 232 6.74 -7.26 20.83
C ILE A 232 5.85 -8.50 21.00
N GLU A 233 5.62 -8.95 22.24
CA GLU A 233 4.95 -10.21 22.54
C GLU A 233 3.45 -10.19 22.26
N ASP A 234 2.79 -9.05 22.42
CA ASP A 234 1.33 -8.93 22.36
C ASP A 234 0.76 -8.88 20.93
N ILE A 235 1.59 -8.78 19.88
CA ILE A 235 1.16 -8.80 18.48
C ILE A 235 1.26 -10.19 17.88
N GLU A 236 0.23 -10.61 17.16
CA GLU A 236 0.20 -11.92 16.52
C GLU A 236 1.07 -11.94 15.24
N ARG A 237 1.01 -10.87 14.43
CA ARG A 237 1.63 -10.83 13.11
C ARG A 237 2.14 -9.46 12.70
N PHE A 238 3.32 -9.46 12.08
CA PHE A 238 3.80 -8.38 11.23
C PHE A 238 3.86 -8.82 9.78
N ARG A 239 3.46 -7.93 8.87
CA ARG A 239 3.56 -8.16 7.42
C ARG A 239 4.38 -7.05 6.78
N ILE A 240 5.39 -7.42 6.00
CA ILE A 240 6.16 -6.51 5.17
C ILE A 240 5.34 -6.20 3.92
N SER A 241 5.12 -4.92 3.60
CA SER A 241 4.52 -4.54 2.31
C SER A 241 5.56 -4.56 1.18
N SER A 242 5.62 -3.53 0.32
CA SER A 242 6.56 -3.52 -0.80
C SER A 242 8.00 -3.25 -0.37
N ILE A 243 8.94 -4.07 -0.85
CA ILE A 243 10.38 -3.90 -0.67
C ILE A 243 11.10 -4.11 -2.01
N GLU A 244 12.00 -3.20 -2.37
CA GLU A 244 12.77 -3.28 -3.61
C GLU A 244 13.73 -4.48 -3.62
N PRO A 245 13.90 -5.19 -4.75
CA PRO A 245 14.71 -6.42 -4.82
C PRO A 245 16.17 -6.21 -4.38
N ASN A 246 16.76 -5.06 -4.71
CA ASN A 246 18.14 -4.73 -4.33
C ASN A 246 18.30 -4.38 -2.84
N LEU A 247 17.21 -4.06 -2.15
CA LEU A 247 17.20 -3.77 -0.71
C LEU A 247 16.67 -4.94 0.14
N LEU A 248 16.07 -5.94 -0.49
CA LEU A 248 15.70 -7.20 0.16
C LEU A 248 16.96 -8.08 0.28
N THR A 249 17.73 -7.85 1.33
CA THR A 249 18.98 -8.58 1.59
C THR A 249 18.71 -10.02 2.05
N ASN A 250 19.71 -10.90 1.93
CA ASN A 250 19.60 -12.27 2.45
C ASN A 250 19.32 -12.26 3.96
N GLU A 251 19.91 -11.33 4.70
CA GLU A 251 19.70 -11.18 6.14
C GLU A 251 18.21 -10.94 6.48
N ILE A 252 17.50 -10.10 5.70
CA ILE A 252 16.06 -9.88 5.87
C ILE A 252 15.27 -11.16 5.57
N ILE A 253 15.63 -11.89 4.50
CA ILE A 253 14.95 -13.13 4.12
C ILE A 253 15.14 -14.20 5.19
N GLU A 254 16.38 -14.39 5.67
CA GLU A 254 16.74 -15.33 6.73
C GLU A 254 16.05 -14.99 8.06
N PHE A 255 15.99 -13.70 8.39
CA PHE A 255 15.25 -13.24 9.58
C PHE A 255 13.76 -13.60 9.49
N VAL A 256 13.08 -13.28 8.39
CA VAL A 256 11.65 -13.59 8.23
C VAL A 256 11.39 -15.10 8.28
N ALA A 257 12.31 -15.91 7.73
CA ALA A 257 12.20 -17.36 7.79
C ALA A 257 12.28 -17.95 9.21
N GLN A 258 12.91 -17.25 10.15
CA GLN A 258 13.10 -17.66 11.53
C GLN A 258 12.19 -16.94 12.51
N SER A 259 11.59 -15.84 12.10
CA SER A 259 10.72 -14.99 12.92
C SER A 259 9.46 -15.73 13.36
N LYS A 260 9.01 -15.43 14.57
CA LYS A 260 7.74 -15.94 15.12
C LYS A 260 6.55 -15.09 14.68
N ARG A 261 6.77 -13.82 14.33
CA ARG A 261 5.70 -12.83 14.07
C ARG A 261 5.70 -12.29 12.65
N PHE A 262 6.84 -12.24 11.97
CA PHE A 262 6.87 -11.83 10.57
C PHE A 262 6.38 -12.97 9.69
N VAL A 263 5.25 -12.73 9.03
CA VAL A 263 4.57 -13.75 8.22
C VAL A 263 5.26 -13.99 6.88
N PRO A 264 5.22 -15.24 6.35
CA PRO A 264 5.88 -15.63 5.10
C PRO A 264 5.16 -15.07 3.87
N HIS A 265 5.29 -13.76 3.69
CA HIS A 265 4.75 -13.01 2.56
C HIS A 265 5.67 -11.87 2.20
N PHE A 266 6.06 -11.78 0.93
CA PHE A 266 6.76 -10.63 0.37
C PHE A 266 6.00 -10.06 -0.83
N HIS A 267 6.08 -8.75 -0.97
CA HIS A 267 5.66 -8.04 -2.17
C HIS A 267 6.89 -7.35 -2.76
N ILE A 268 7.34 -7.83 -3.92
CA ILE A 268 8.62 -7.46 -4.52
C ILE A 268 8.37 -6.94 -5.94
N PRO A 269 8.46 -5.61 -6.19
CA PRO A 269 8.19 -5.05 -7.51
C PRO A 269 9.28 -5.46 -8.52
N LEU A 270 8.89 -6.18 -9.59
CA LEU A 270 9.75 -6.58 -10.70
C LEU A 270 9.81 -5.49 -11.77
N GLN A 271 8.69 -4.87 -12.07
CA GLN A 271 8.43 -3.89 -13.12
C GLN A 271 8.53 -4.46 -14.55
N SER A 272 9.60 -5.19 -14.91
CA SER A 272 9.77 -5.90 -16.18
C SER A 272 10.73 -7.09 -16.03
N GLY A 273 10.52 -8.15 -16.80
CA GLY A 273 11.44 -9.31 -16.88
C GLY A 273 12.54 -9.14 -17.92
N ASN A 274 12.63 -7.98 -18.57
CA ASN A 274 13.63 -7.69 -19.59
C ASN A 274 14.61 -6.62 -19.10
N ASN A 275 15.93 -6.92 -19.16
CA ASN A 275 16.97 -6.03 -18.65
C ASN A 275 17.11 -4.70 -19.42
N LYS A 276 16.78 -4.67 -20.72
CA LYS A 276 16.75 -3.43 -21.53
C LYS A 276 15.67 -2.48 -20.99
N ILE A 277 14.48 -3.01 -20.72
CA ILE A 277 13.36 -2.23 -20.19
C ILE A 277 13.64 -1.80 -18.75
N LEU A 278 14.17 -2.67 -17.88
CA LEU A 278 14.58 -2.31 -16.52
C LEU A 278 15.62 -1.16 -16.53
N SER A 279 16.57 -1.20 -17.44
CA SER A 279 17.55 -0.13 -17.61
C SER A 279 16.90 1.18 -18.07
N ALA A 280 15.97 1.14 -19.03
CA ALA A 280 15.21 2.30 -19.49
C ALA A 280 14.30 2.88 -18.38
N MET A 281 13.76 2.04 -17.52
CA MET A 281 13.03 2.40 -16.30
C MET A 281 13.93 2.96 -15.19
N ARG A 282 15.27 2.91 -15.37
CA ARG A 282 16.29 3.28 -14.36
C ARG A 282 16.15 2.50 -13.06
N ARG A 283 15.87 1.17 -13.20
CA ARG A 283 15.84 0.28 -12.03
C ARG A 283 17.26 -0.03 -11.56
N ARG A 284 17.44 -0.18 -10.24
CA ARG A 284 18.75 -0.41 -9.59
C ARG A 284 19.09 -1.89 -9.47
N TYR A 285 18.43 -2.75 -10.25
CA TYR A 285 18.66 -4.19 -10.31
C TYR A 285 18.42 -4.70 -11.72
N LYS A 286 18.92 -5.89 -11.96
CA LYS A 286 18.65 -6.71 -13.14
C LYS A 286 17.77 -7.89 -12.76
N ARG A 287 17.13 -8.53 -13.75
CA ARG A 287 16.26 -9.69 -13.52
C ARG A 287 16.94 -10.86 -12.83
N GLU A 288 18.29 -11.01 -13.00
CA GLU A 288 19.05 -12.07 -12.39
C GLU A 288 19.07 -11.94 -10.86
N LEU A 289 19.26 -10.73 -10.32
CA LEU A 289 19.14 -10.46 -8.90
C LEU A 289 17.72 -10.78 -8.39
N TYR A 290 16.71 -10.43 -9.19
CA TYR A 290 15.31 -10.71 -8.83
C TYR A 290 15.08 -12.23 -8.72
N ALA A 291 15.51 -13.01 -9.72
CA ALA A 291 15.41 -14.47 -9.72
C ALA A 291 16.14 -15.09 -8.52
N ASP A 292 17.32 -14.57 -8.19
CA ASP A 292 18.10 -15.03 -7.03
C ASP A 292 17.32 -14.78 -5.70
N ARG A 293 16.69 -13.63 -5.53
CA ARG A 293 15.84 -13.33 -4.36
C ARG A 293 14.66 -14.30 -4.24
N ILE A 294 13.96 -14.57 -5.35
CA ILE A 294 12.85 -15.53 -5.35
C ILE A 294 13.37 -16.94 -4.97
N LYS A 295 14.47 -17.37 -5.55
CA LYS A 295 15.09 -18.66 -5.24
C LYS A 295 15.48 -18.76 -3.76
N GLN A 296 16.10 -17.74 -3.19
CA GLN A 296 16.49 -17.71 -1.78
C GLN A 296 15.27 -17.78 -0.85
N ILE A 297 14.21 -16.99 -1.14
CA ILE A 297 12.97 -17.03 -0.36
C ILE A 297 12.35 -18.42 -0.40
N LYS A 298 12.22 -19.02 -1.58
CA LYS A 298 11.59 -20.33 -1.75
C LYS A 298 12.42 -21.47 -1.19
N HIS A 299 13.73 -21.31 -1.15
CA HIS A 299 14.62 -22.28 -0.50
C HIS A 299 14.41 -22.32 1.01
N LEU A 300 14.30 -21.17 1.66
CA LEU A 300 14.09 -21.06 3.12
C LEU A 300 12.63 -21.22 3.53
N MET A 301 11.72 -20.73 2.70
CA MET A 301 10.27 -20.72 2.96
C MET A 301 9.51 -21.17 1.70
N PRO A 302 9.41 -22.47 1.39
CA PRO A 302 8.70 -22.96 0.20
C PRO A 302 7.24 -22.50 0.12
N HIS A 303 6.59 -22.35 1.27
CA HIS A 303 5.20 -21.89 1.43
C HIS A 303 5.00 -20.37 1.37
N CYS A 304 6.08 -19.59 1.22
CA CYS A 304 5.99 -18.13 1.20
C CYS A 304 5.21 -17.63 -0.02
N CYS A 305 4.26 -16.73 0.21
CA CYS A 305 3.56 -16.03 -0.85
C CYS A 305 4.40 -14.87 -1.38
N ILE A 306 4.56 -14.76 -2.69
CA ILE A 306 5.33 -13.70 -3.33
C ILE A 306 4.44 -12.97 -4.34
N GLY A 307 4.10 -11.71 -4.05
CA GLY A 307 3.40 -10.80 -4.94
C GLY A 307 4.38 -9.96 -5.76
N VAL A 308 4.03 -9.66 -7.00
CA VAL A 308 4.90 -9.01 -7.98
C VAL A 308 4.16 -7.86 -8.67
N ASP A 309 4.79 -6.67 -8.75
CA ASP A 309 4.29 -5.58 -9.62
C ASP A 309 4.98 -5.63 -10.98
N VAL A 310 4.21 -5.49 -12.05
CA VAL A 310 4.70 -5.44 -13.44
C VAL A 310 4.01 -4.31 -14.19
N ILE A 311 4.80 -3.55 -14.96
CA ILE A 311 4.31 -2.50 -15.86
C ILE A 311 4.43 -3.01 -17.30
N VAL A 312 3.34 -2.97 -18.06
CA VAL A 312 3.31 -3.34 -19.48
C VAL A 312 3.15 -2.11 -20.36
N GLY A 313 3.77 -2.14 -21.54
CA GLY A 313 3.66 -1.07 -22.52
C GLY A 313 4.49 0.16 -22.19
N PHE A 314 5.60 -0.01 -21.49
CA PHE A 314 6.59 1.04 -21.29
C PHE A 314 7.15 1.51 -22.65
N PRO A 315 7.47 2.81 -22.85
CA PRO A 315 8.00 3.30 -24.12
C PRO A 315 9.22 2.50 -24.59
N GLY A 316 9.23 2.08 -25.85
CA GLY A 316 10.28 1.26 -26.45
C GLY A 316 10.20 -0.24 -26.12
N GLU A 317 9.17 -0.71 -25.41
CA GLU A 317 8.95 -2.14 -25.17
C GLU A 317 8.41 -2.79 -26.44
N THR A 318 9.24 -3.62 -27.12
CA THR A 318 8.83 -4.40 -28.30
C THR A 318 7.95 -5.59 -27.92
N HIS A 319 7.47 -6.35 -28.90
CA HIS A 319 6.75 -7.59 -28.63
C HIS A 319 7.68 -8.65 -28.02
N GLU A 320 8.91 -8.71 -28.52
CA GLU A 320 9.95 -9.63 -28.05
C GLU A 320 10.34 -9.32 -26.60
N ASP A 321 10.53 -8.03 -26.25
CA ASP A 321 10.82 -7.60 -24.86
C ASP A 321 9.67 -8.00 -23.90
N PHE A 322 8.42 -7.87 -24.36
CA PHE A 322 7.25 -8.29 -23.60
C PHE A 322 7.20 -9.81 -23.41
N MET A 323 7.40 -10.59 -24.49
CA MET A 323 7.42 -12.05 -24.41
C MET A 323 8.57 -12.57 -23.53
N GLU A 324 9.71 -11.91 -23.54
CA GLU A 324 10.79 -12.21 -22.60
C GLU A 324 10.37 -11.99 -21.15
N THR A 325 9.59 -10.94 -20.88
CA THR A 325 9.00 -10.69 -19.55
C THR A 325 8.00 -11.79 -19.17
N VAL A 326 7.14 -12.22 -20.09
CA VAL A 326 6.18 -13.33 -19.85
C VAL A 326 6.93 -14.60 -19.47
N HIS A 327 7.88 -15.06 -20.32
CA HIS A 327 8.65 -16.28 -20.08
C HIS A 327 9.47 -16.22 -18.80
N PHE A 328 10.02 -15.04 -18.47
CA PHE A 328 10.74 -14.87 -17.21
C PHE A 328 9.82 -15.06 -16.00
N ILE A 329 8.64 -14.43 -16.00
CA ILE A 329 7.67 -14.59 -14.92
C ILE A 329 7.13 -16.03 -14.83
N GLU A 330 6.89 -16.68 -15.96
CA GLU A 330 6.49 -18.10 -16.00
C GLU A 330 7.53 -18.99 -15.28
N SER A 331 8.82 -18.73 -15.48
CA SER A 331 9.92 -19.50 -14.89
C SER A 331 10.09 -19.29 -13.38
N LEU A 332 9.51 -18.21 -12.81
CA LEU A 332 9.64 -17.89 -11.39
C LEU A 332 8.55 -18.55 -10.54
N ASP A 333 8.91 -18.98 -9.34
CA ASP A 333 7.95 -19.45 -8.32
C ASP A 333 7.38 -18.24 -7.54
N VAL A 334 6.57 -17.43 -8.21
CA VAL A 334 5.82 -16.31 -7.65
C VAL A 334 4.34 -16.64 -7.61
N SER A 335 3.59 -16.02 -6.67
CA SER A 335 2.23 -16.44 -6.34
C SER A 335 1.16 -15.67 -7.09
N TYR A 336 1.36 -14.38 -7.34
CA TYR A 336 0.41 -13.52 -8.09
C TYR A 336 1.11 -12.25 -8.61
N LEU A 337 0.46 -11.59 -9.57
CA LEU A 337 0.93 -10.34 -10.16
C LEU A 337 -0.09 -9.22 -9.94
N HIS A 338 0.41 -8.02 -9.73
CA HIS A 338 -0.32 -6.78 -9.99
C HIS A 338 0.19 -6.21 -11.30
N VAL A 339 -0.64 -6.23 -12.33
CA VAL A 339 -0.29 -5.79 -13.66
C VAL A 339 -0.79 -4.37 -13.90
N PHE A 340 0.13 -3.46 -14.16
CA PHE A 340 -0.15 -2.05 -14.43
C PHE A 340 0.09 -1.75 -15.91
N THR A 341 -0.89 -1.11 -16.54
CA THR A 341 -0.68 -0.51 -17.85
C THR A 341 0.10 0.79 -17.68
N TYR A 342 1.21 0.95 -18.42
CA TYR A 342 1.95 2.22 -18.40
C TYR A 342 1.02 3.39 -18.74
N SER A 343 1.11 4.43 -17.94
CA SER A 343 0.37 5.68 -18.12
C SER A 343 1.38 6.83 -18.12
N GLU A 344 1.29 7.67 -19.12
CA GLU A 344 2.14 8.85 -19.27
C GLU A 344 1.90 9.81 -18.10
N ARG A 345 2.98 10.25 -17.47
CA ARG A 345 2.95 11.21 -16.37
C ARG A 345 3.79 12.42 -16.71
N LEU A 346 3.19 13.59 -16.69
CA LEU A 346 3.89 14.85 -16.92
C LEU A 346 5.10 14.98 -16.00
N ASN A 347 6.15 15.58 -16.50
CA ASN A 347 7.41 15.80 -15.79
C ASN A 347 8.18 14.50 -15.42
N THR A 348 7.87 13.37 -16.07
CA THR A 348 8.67 12.16 -15.95
C THR A 348 9.49 11.92 -17.22
N PRO A 349 10.76 11.46 -17.12
CA PRO A 349 11.57 11.16 -18.32
C PRO A 349 10.89 10.19 -19.29
N ALA A 350 10.12 9.24 -18.78
CA ALA A 350 9.42 8.26 -19.62
C ALA A 350 8.30 8.88 -20.48
N SER A 351 7.72 10.01 -20.08
CA SER A 351 6.68 10.68 -20.88
C SER A 351 7.26 11.41 -22.12
N GLU A 352 8.57 11.63 -22.13
CA GLU A 352 9.31 12.29 -23.22
C GLU A 352 10.00 11.28 -24.15
N MET A 353 9.95 9.98 -23.80
CA MET A 353 10.57 8.92 -24.62
C MET A 353 9.77 8.69 -25.90
N GLU A 354 10.50 8.49 -27.00
CA GLU A 354 9.93 8.05 -28.27
C GLU A 354 9.42 6.59 -28.18
N GLN A 355 8.73 6.13 -29.23
CA GLN A 355 8.23 4.76 -29.38
C GLN A 355 7.19 4.38 -28.31
N ALA A 356 6.23 5.28 -28.06
CA ALA A 356 5.08 4.98 -27.21
C ALA A 356 4.33 3.73 -27.72
N VAL A 357 4.11 2.77 -26.85
CA VAL A 357 3.33 1.56 -27.19
C VAL A 357 1.86 1.94 -27.32
N PRO A 358 1.17 1.57 -28.41
CA PRO A 358 -0.27 1.88 -28.60
C PRO A 358 -1.13 1.33 -27.44
N MET A 359 -2.16 2.07 -27.04
CA MET A 359 -3.02 1.70 -25.91
C MET A 359 -3.69 0.33 -26.08
N HIS A 360 -4.08 -0.02 -27.32
CA HIS A 360 -4.63 -1.35 -27.62
C HIS A 360 -3.62 -2.46 -27.27
N THR A 361 -2.36 -2.30 -27.69
CA THR A 361 -1.28 -3.26 -27.40
C THR A 361 -1.03 -3.35 -25.88
N ARG A 362 -1.04 -2.21 -25.18
CA ARG A 362 -0.89 -2.21 -23.71
C ARG A 362 -1.99 -3.00 -23.02
N ARG A 363 -3.25 -2.89 -23.49
CA ARG A 363 -4.40 -3.65 -22.95
C ARG A 363 -4.23 -5.13 -23.16
N LEU A 364 -3.88 -5.56 -24.36
CA LEU A 364 -3.63 -6.98 -24.64
C LEU A 364 -2.50 -7.56 -23.77
N ARG A 365 -1.41 -6.82 -23.60
CA ARG A 365 -0.32 -7.23 -22.70
C ARG A 365 -0.77 -7.32 -21.24
N ASN A 366 -1.61 -6.39 -20.80
CA ASN A 366 -2.18 -6.41 -19.47
C ASN A 366 -3.07 -7.63 -19.25
N GLU A 367 -3.94 -7.93 -20.20
CA GLU A 367 -4.82 -9.11 -20.18
C GLU A 367 -3.98 -10.39 -20.08
N THR A 368 -2.96 -10.56 -20.94
CA THR A 368 -2.07 -11.73 -20.93
C THR A 368 -1.40 -11.96 -19.55
N LEU A 369 -0.85 -10.92 -18.94
CA LEU A 369 -0.21 -11.07 -17.62
C LEU A 369 -1.21 -11.20 -16.48
N THR A 370 -2.41 -10.66 -16.62
CA THR A 370 -3.50 -10.85 -15.65
C THR A 370 -3.96 -12.31 -15.66
N GLU A 371 -4.11 -12.92 -16.83
CA GLU A 371 -4.41 -14.36 -16.95
C GLU A 371 -3.29 -15.22 -16.33
N LEU A 372 -2.03 -14.89 -16.61
CA LEU A 372 -0.89 -15.56 -15.98
C LEU A 372 -0.91 -15.42 -14.44
N SER A 373 -1.28 -14.25 -13.93
CA SER A 373 -1.45 -14.02 -12.49
C SER A 373 -2.49 -14.95 -11.89
N GLU A 374 -3.64 -15.12 -12.53
CA GLU A 374 -4.71 -16.01 -12.05
C GLU A 374 -4.27 -17.48 -12.06
N ILE A 375 -3.55 -17.91 -13.09
CA ILE A 375 -2.97 -19.26 -13.16
C ILE A 375 -2.01 -19.50 -12.00
N LYS A 376 -1.09 -18.55 -11.75
CA LYS A 376 -0.11 -18.66 -10.66
C LYS A 376 -0.77 -18.63 -9.28
N ARG A 377 -1.76 -17.75 -9.07
CA ARG A 377 -2.51 -17.67 -7.81
C ARG A 377 -3.25 -18.97 -7.53
N LYS A 378 -3.94 -19.51 -8.52
CA LYS A 378 -4.66 -20.78 -8.41
C LYS A 378 -3.71 -21.92 -8.07
N LYS A 379 -2.59 -22.04 -8.79
CA LYS A 379 -1.56 -23.05 -8.51
C LYS A 379 -0.99 -22.91 -7.10
N PHE A 380 -0.72 -21.68 -6.65
CA PHE A 380 -0.25 -21.44 -5.28
C PHE A 380 -1.27 -21.92 -4.26
N TYR A 381 -2.55 -21.66 -4.45
CA TYR A 381 -3.62 -22.10 -3.56
C TYR A 381 -3.76 -23.64 -3.58
N GLU A 382 -3.76 -24.27 -4.76
CA GLU A 382 -3.84 -25.72 -4.93
C GLU A 382 -2.72 -26.46 -4.19
N ASN A 383 -1.49 -25.92 -4.25
CA ASN A 383 -0.33 -26.51 -3.58
C ASN A 383 -0.45 -26.54 -2.04
N HIS A 384 -1.35 -25.76 -1.46
CA HIS A 384 -1.53 -25.65 -0.01
C HIS A 384 -2.83 -26.28 0.49
N GLN A 385 -3.66 -26.88 -0.39
CA GLN A 385 -4.86 -27.60 0.04
C GLN A 385 -4.50 -28.76 0.99
N GLY A 386 -5.30 -28.94 2.04
CA GLY A 386 -5.06 -29.94 3.10
C GLY A 386 -4.07 -29.49 4.17
N GLU A 387 -3.39 -28.34 4.00
CA GLU A 387 -2.52 -27.82 5.05
C GLU A 387 -3.34 -27.10 6.14
N SER A 388 -2.81 -27.14 7.37
CA SER A 388 -3.32 -26.32 8.48
C SER A 388 -2.56 -25.02 8.53
N ARG A 389 -3.30 -23.87 8.51
CA ARG A 389 -2.73 -22.53 8.53
C ARG A 389 -3.43 -21.63 9.54
N SER A 390 -2.70 -20.68 10.11
CA SER A 390 -3.30 -19.62 10.90
C SER A 390 -3.93 -18.57 9.98
N MET A 391 -5.18 -18.16 10.24
CA MET A 391 -5.97 -17.18 9.49
C MET A 391 -6.40 -16.05 10.40
N LEU A 392 -6.21 -14.80 9.99
CA LEU A 392 -6.87 -13.65 10.61
C LEU A 392 -8.24 -13.46 9.97
N VAL A 393 -9.29 -13.55 10.78
CA VAL A 393 -10.67 -13.41 10.33
C VAL A 393 -11.03 -11.93 10.20
N GLU A 394 -11.48 -11.54 9.02
CA GLU A 394 -11.91 -10.17 8.70
C GLU A 394 -13.42 -10.08 8.56
N HIS A 395 -13.95 -8.86 8.59
CA HIS A 395 -15.35 -8.63 8.25
C HIS A 395 -15.62 -9.05 6.80
N GLY A 396 -16.63 -9.91 6.58
CA GLY A 396 -17.11 -10.27 5.26
C GLY A 396 -18.19 -9.31 4.76
N HIS A 397 -18.36 -9.25 3.45
CA HIS A 397 -19.48 -8.55 2.83
C HIS A 397 -20.74 -9.44 2.72
N SER A 398 -20.58 -10.73 2.91
CA SER A 398 -21.67 -11.73 2.94
C SER A 398 -22.23 -11.89 4.34
N LYS A 399 -23.54 -12.22 4.43
CA LYS A 399 -24.19 -12.61 5.68
C LYS A 399 -23.95 -14.08 6.04
N ASP A 400 -23.46 -14.86 5.09
CA ASP A 400 -23.33 -16.32 5.21
C ASP A 400 -21.87 -16.74 5.43
N GLU A 401 -20.89 -15.89 5.05
CA GLU A 401 -19.47 -16.21 5.13
C GLU A 401 -18.65 -15.04 5.68
N LEU A 402 -17.65 -15.36 6.48
CA LEU A 402 -16.52 -14.49 6.80
C LEU A 402 -15.34 -14.83 5.90
N THR A 403 -14.52 -13.85 5.61
CA THR A 403 -13.26 -14.05 4.88
C THR A 403 -12.07 -13.60 5.70
N GLY A 404 -10.88 -13.99 5.29
CA GLY A 404 -9.64 -13.53 5.89
C GLY A 404 -8.43 -14.06 5.14
N TYR A 405 -7.26 -13.73 5.63
CA TYR A 405 -6.02 -14.17 5.03
C TYR A 405 -5.20 -15.02 5.99
N THR A 406 -4.62 -16.09 5.43
CA THR A 406 -3.63 -16.88 6.16
C THR A 406 -2.33 -16.10 6.38
N ASP A 407 -1.44 -16.66 7.19
CA ASP A 407 -0.07 -16.17 7.35
C ASP A 407 0.63 -16.01 6.00
N ASN A 408 0.53 -16.98 5.09
CA ASN A 408 1.07 -16.93 3.73
C ASN A 408 0.12 -16.33 2.69
N TYR A 409 -0.80 -15.47 3.10
CA TYR A 409 -1.63 -14.61 2.25
C TYR A 409 -2.63 -15.35 1.33
N ILE A 410 -3.05 -16.56 1.65
CA ILE A 410 -4.14 -17.25 0.97
C ILE A 410 -5.47 -16.71 1.50
N LYS A 411 -6.38 -16.33 0.61
CA LYS A 411 -7.71 -15.85 0.97
C LYS A 411 -8.63 -17.04 1.23
N ILE A 412 -9.21 -17.05 2.43
CA ILE A 412 -10.06 -18.13 2.94
C ILE A 412 -11.47 -17.61 3.18
N ALA A 413 -12.47 -18.42 2.90
CA ALA A 413 -13.86 -18.26 3.31
C ALA A 413 -14.22 -19.31 4.37
N ILE A 414 -14.89 -18.88 5.43
CA ILE A 414 -15.41 -19.74 6.50
C ILE A 414 -16.89 -19.42 6.75
N PRO A 415 -17.70 -20.33 7.33
CA PRO A 415 -19.05 -20.01 7.74
C PRO A 415 -19.10 -18.80 8.67
N TYR A 416 -20.19 -18.01 8.57
CA TYR A 416 -20.35 -16.80 9.36
C TYR A 416 -20.49 -17.12 10.86
N ASP A 417 -19.58 -16.53 11.65
CA ASP A 417 -19.65 -16.48 13.11
C ASP A 417 -19.02 -15.16 13.56
N SER A 418 -19.83 -14.21 14.03
CA SER A 418 -19.38 -12.89 14.44
C SER A 418 -18.36 -12.89 15.58
N SER A 419 -18.33 -13.95 16.40
CA SER A 419 -17.38 -14.08 17.52
C SER A 419 -15.94 -14.31 17.04
N LEU A 420 -15.77 -14.73 15.79
CA LEU A 420 -14.45 -14.99 15.19
C LEU A 420 -13.80 -13.76 14.59
N ILE A 421 -14.54 -12.69 14.35
CA ILE A 421 -14.02 -11.47 13.72
C ILE A 421 -12.89 -10.90 14.57
N ASN A 422 -11.81 -10.49 13.90
CA ASN A 422 -10.57 -9.98 14.51
C ASN A 422 -9.82 -11.02 15.39
N ASN A 423 -10.09 -12.29 15.21
CA ASN A 423 -9.33 -13.37 15.85
C ASN A 423 -8.41 -14.06 14.84
N VAL A 424 -7.28 -14.55 15.33
CA VAL A 424 -6.42 -15.46 14.59
C VAL A 424 -6.81 -16.88 14.97
N ILE A 425 -7.28 -17.64 13.98
CA ILE A 425 -7.74 -19.02 14.16
C ILE A 425 -6.93 -19.98 13.29
N THR A 426 -6.91 -21.25 13.63
CA THR A 426 -6.31 -22.28 12.78
C THR A 426 -7.38 -22.92 11.91
N VAL A 427 -7.11 -23.00 10.60
CA VAL A 427 -8.01 -23.59 9.61
C VAL A 427 -7.26 -24.63 8.76
N GLU A 428 -7.93 -25.71 8.39
CA GLU A 428 -7.50 -26.59 7.32
C GLU A 428 -8.00 -26.05 6.00
N LEU A 429 -7.12 -25.99 4.99
CA LEU A 429 -7.38 -25.43 3.67
C LEU A 429 -8.10 -26.43 2.79
N GLY A 430 -9.38 -26.21 2.52
CA GLY A 430 -10.25 -27.07 1.73
C GLY A 430 -10.25 -26.75 0.23
N ALA A 431 -11.36 -27.10 -0.42
CA ALA A 431 -11.57 -26.84 -1.85
C ALA A 431 -11.88 -25.36 -2.15
N PHE A 432 -11.82 -24.99 -3.42
CA PHE A 432 -12.23 -23.67 -3.89
C PHE A 432 -13.75 -23.49 -3.77
N ASN A 433 -14.16 -22.29 -3.34
CA ASN A 433 -15.54 -21.83 -3.50
C ASN A 433 -15.77 -21.19 -4.89
N GLN A 434 -17.01 -20.74 -5.15
CA GLN A 434 -17.37 -20.12 -6.44
C GLN A 434 -16.63 -18.79 -6.72
N GLU A 435 -16.15 -18.12 -5.68
CA GLU A 435 -15.39 -16.85 -5.81
C GLU A 435 -13.88 -17.08 -6.02
N GLY A 436 -13.42 -18.33 -6.03
CA GLY A 436 -12.00 -18.68 -6.16
C GLY A 436 -11.18 -18.47 -4.88
N ASN A 437 -11.84 -18.45 -3.71
CA ASN A 437 -11.20 -18.54 -2.40
C ASN A 437 -11.17 -20.01 -1.95
N LEU A 438 -10.25 -20.37 -1.06
CA LEU A 438 -10.33 -21.69 -0.43
C LEU A 438 -11.34 -21.66 0.73
N MET A 439 -12.09 -22.75 0.90
CA MET A 439 -12.92 -22.96 2.07
C MET A 439 -12.03 -23.36 3.26
N GLY A 440 -12.26 -22.75 4.42
CA GLY A 440 -11.54 -23.09 5.65
C GLY A 440 -12.40 -23.98 6.56
N HIS A 441 -11.85 -25.11 7.00
CA HIS A 441 -12.41 -25.92 8.07
C HIS A 441 -11.74 -25.51 9.38
N ILE A 442 -12.51 -24.92 10.30
CA ILE A 442 -11.98 -24.44 11.57
C ILE A 442 -11.51 -25.64 12.39
N LEU A 443 -10.25 -25.66 12.76
CA LEU A 443 -9.71 -26.64 13.68
C LEU A 443 -9.93 -26.11 15.10
N THR A 444 -10.88 -26.69 15.82
CA THR A 444 -11.05 -26.41 17.23
C THR A 444 -9.79 -26.87 17.95
N ASN A 445 -9.08 -25.97 18.63
CA ASN A 445 -8.10 -26.38 19.61
C ASN A 445 -8.82 -27.22 20.65
N THR A 446 -8.70 -28.52 20.52
CA THR A 446 -9.03 -29.42 21.64
C THR A 446 -7.99 -29.10 22.71
N SER A 447 -8.32 -28.16 23.57
CA SER A 447 -7.56 -27.93 24.80
C SER A 447 -7.53 -29.28 25.52
N VAL A 448 -6.39 -29.93 25.45
CA VAL A 448 -6.12 -31.03 26.39
C VAL A 448 -6.17 -30.39 27.76
N ILE A 449 -7.21 -30.77 28.51
CA ILE A 449 -7.42 -30.47 29.92
C ILE A 449 -6.26 -31.05 30.74
#